data_62c657375272fbcaaf705cb92bf1a858
#
_entry.id   62c657375272fbcaaf705cb92bf1a858
#
_cell.length_a   1.000
_cell.length_b   1.000
_cell.length_c   1.000
_cell.angle_alpha   90.00
_cell.angle_beta   90.00
_cell.angle_gamma   90.00
#
_symmetry.space_group_name_H-M   'P 1'
#
loop_
_entity.id
_entity.type
_entity.pdbx_description
1 polymer ?
#
loop_
_entity_poly.entity_id
_entity_poly.type
_entity_poly.pdbx_seq_one_letter_code
_entity_poly.pdbx_strand_id
1 'polypeptide(L)'
;MAAPFLALLNEEGGGFHLAGDSSKGKTTAARLALSVWGDPETTKGNWDTTPLGLQNLALARNDGLLVLDEIGQSADPRKIPQMVYSVINGVSKTQGAKDGGNRRQKTWRNLILSTGEINPESLIGDRAQWKAGNHVRLPDIQAEARYGIYDTLHGFTDGAKLSEHINQATAKQRGTAGRALIRQILKDGKEAAAQAVEARRAQFLETLPPMEGQARRIARRFALLAAVLEYAAPITSMRQGAGEAGVRQCFNEWLEENGTGNREDRRIIEQVTAFMDVNALSMRFSDWNAQTTNQNHAGYRKQEGSKDEYWIIPFTFDNEVCKGYSLRKVCEVLHNHEWLKKADNGRWQHQRKRNGVASRFYVLMGEAPPDFDE
;
A
#
# COMPACT_ATOMS: atom_id res chain seq x y z
N MET A 1 -0.25 -18.95 7.17
CA MET A 1 -0.66 -20.14 6.42
C MET A 1 -0.61 -19.95 4.91
N ALA A 2 -0.97 -18.81 4.34
CA ALA A 2 -1.09 -18.63 2.89
C ALA A 2 0.21 -18.67 2.07
N ALA A 3 1.38 -18.49 2.67
CA ALA A 3 2.65 -18.41 1.93
C ALA A 3 2.94 -19.59 0.99
N PRO A 4 2.73 -20.88 1.34
CA PRO A 4 2.96 -21.98 0.41
C PRO A 4 2.08 -21.93 -0.85
N PHE A 5 0.90 -21.32 -0.75
CA PHE A 5 0.00 -21.20 -1.89
C PHE A 5 0.46 -20.16 -2.92
N LEU A 6 1.38 -19.26 -2.58
CA LEU A 6 2.01 -18.40 -3.57
C LEU A 6 2.71 -19.21 -4.66
N ALA A 7 3.41 -20.28 -4.27
CA ALA A 7 4.06 -21.17 -5.22
C ALA A 7 3.05 -22.00 -6.02
N LEU A 8 2.05 -22.57 -5.36
CA LEU A 8 1.04 -23.43 -5.97
C LEU A 8 0.17 -22.68 -6.98
N LEU A 9 -0.11 -21.40 -6.74
CA LEU A 9 -0.94 -20.53 -7.58
C LEU A 9 -0.10 -19.65 -8.52
N ASN A 10 1.22 -19.79 -8.50
CA ASN A 10 2.16 -18.96 -9.26
C ASN A 10 1.94 -17.45 -9.03
N GLU A 11 1.69 -17.05 -7.78
CA GLU A 11 1.49 -15.66 -7.37
C GLU A 11 2.82 -15.03 -6.94
N GLU A 12 2.92 -13.71 -7.11
CA GLU A 12 4.05 -12.92 -6.60
C GLU A 12 4.05 -12.85 -5.07
N GLY A 13 5.20 -12.60 -4.49
CA GLY A 13 5.33 -12.25 -3.08
C GLY A 13 4.63 -10.92 -2.76
N GLY A 14 4.45 -10.67 -1.49
CA GLY A 14 3.85 -9.45 -0.99
C GLY A 14 3.69 -9.50 0.51
N GLY A 15 3.08 -8.49 1.12
CA GLY A 15 2.93 -8.49 2.57
C GLY A 15 1.85 -7.55 3.05
N PHE A 16 1.85 -7.36 4.37
CA PHE A 16 1.03 -6.41 5.10
C PHE A 16 1.88 -5.79 6.19
N HIS A 17 1.62 -4.52 6.49
CA HIS A 17 2.22 -3.81 7.60
C HIS A 17 1.14 -3.49 8.64
N LEU A 18 1.34 -3.90 9.89
CA LEU A 18 0.48 -3.53 11.00
C LEU A 18 1.00 -2.22 11.61
N ALA A 19 0.28 -1.14 11.40
CA ALA A 19 0.57 0.17 11.96
C ALA A 19 -0.31 0.44 13.19
N GLY A 20 0.17 1.20 14.14
CA GLY A 20 -0.58 1.64 15.31
C GLY A 20 0.29 1.81 16.54
N ASP A 21 -0.23 2.46 17.55
CA ASP A 21 0.50 2.79 18.77
C ASP A 21 1.15 1.59 19.46
N SER A 22 2.11 1.87 20.33
CA SER A 22 2.74 0.87 21.18
C SER A 22 1.72 0.11 22.02
N SER A 23 2.04 -1.15 22.36
CA SER A 23 1.22 -2.02 23.22
C SER A 23 -0.18 -2.40 22.70
N LYS A 24 -0.46 -2.22 21.41
CA LYS A 24 -1.72 -2.61 20.77
C LYS A 24 -1.81 -4.10 20.41
N GLY A 25 -0.76 -4.90 20.61
CA GLY A 25 -0.75 -6.37 20.36
C GLY A 25 -0.14 -6.77 19.02
N LYS A 26 0.44 -5.85 18.23
CA LYS A 26 1.06 -6.12 16.91
C LYS A 26 2.12 -7.23 16.97
N THR A 27 3.06 -7.14 17.92
CA THR A 27 4.10 -8.16 18.12
C THR A 27 3.49 -9.52 18.54
N THR A 28 2.39 -9.51 19.30
CA THR A 28 1.66 -10.75 19.67
C THR A 28 1.06 -11.40 18.42
N ALA A 29 0.44 -10.62 17.51
CA ALA A 29 -0.05 -11.15 16.24
C ALA A 29 1.08 -11.71 15.37
N ALA A 30 2.22 -11.01 15.30
CA ALA A 30 3.41 -11.48 14.60
C ALA A 30 3.93 -12.82 15.15
N ARG A 31 4.00 -12.96 16.48
CA ARG A 31 4.35 -14.21 17.15
C ARG A 31 3.36 -15.34 16.87
N LEU A 32 2.07 -15.05 16.92
CA LEU A 32 1.02 -16.01 16.56
C LEU A 32 1.20 -16.49 15.12
N ALA A 33 1.43 -15.58 14.18
CA ALA A 33 1.65 -15.93 12.78
C ALA A 33 2.91 -16.79 12.57
N LEU A 34 4.01 -16.50 13.27
CA LEU A 34 5.25 -17.29 13.22
C LEU A 34 5.09 -18.67 13.85
N SER A 35 4.32 -18.78 14.95
CA SER A 35 4.10 -20.04 15.65
C SER A 35 3.48 -21.14 14.79
N VAL A 36 2.79 -20.76 13.73
CA VAL A 36 2.28 -21.69 12.69
C VAL A 36 3.41 -22.53 12.10
N TRP A 37 4.58 -21.92 11.88
CA TRP A 37 5.71 -22.53 11.17
C TRP A 37 6.85 -23.00 12.06
N GLY A 38 7.00 -22.44 13.23
CA GLY A 38 8.10 -22.78 14.14
C GLY A 38 8.14 -21.92 15.38
N ASP A 39 9.33 -21.78 15.95
CA ASP A 39 9.57 -20.97 17.14
C ASP A 39 9.56 -19.47 16.76
N PRO A 40 8.63 -18.68 17.31
CA PRO A 40 8.58 -17.25 17.02
C PRO A 40 9.87 -16.50 17.41
N GLU A 41 10.54 -16.89 18.47
CA GLU A 41 11.73 -16.19 18.97
C GLU A 41 12.94 -16.36 18.04
N THR A 42 13.08 -17.53 17.43
CA THR A 42 14.22 -17.83 16.54
C THR A 42 13.94 -17.48 15.08
N THR A 43 12.67 -17.23 14.73
CA THR A 43 12.26 -17.03 13.32
C THR A 43 11.88 -15.59 13.00
N LYS A 44 11.66 -14.75 14.01
CA LYS A 44 11.37 -13.33 13.87
C LYS A 44 12.58 -12.57 13.31
N GLY A 45 12.36 -11.79 12.25
CA GLY A 45 13.32 -10.82 11.74
C GLY A 45 13.03 -9.43 12.30
N ASN A 46 13.94 -8.50 12.02
CA ASN A 46 13.84 -7.09 12.39
C ASN A 46 14.20 -6.20 11.18
N TRP A 47 13.65 -5.01 11.13
CA TRP A 47 14.01 -4.00 10.12
C TRP A 47 15.40 -3.38 10.34
N ASP A 48 16.01 -3.55 11.52
CA ASP A 48 17.41 -3.21 11.74
C ASP A 48 18.32 -4.28 11.10
N THR A 49 18.40 -4.25 9.80
CA THR A 49 19.17 -5.19 8.98
C THR A 49 19.70 -4.52 7.72
N THR A 50 20.77 -5.06 7.16
CA THR A 50 21.28 -4.61 5.87
C THR A 50 20.41 -5.17 4.72
N PRO A 51 20.39 -4.52 3.53
CA PRO A 51 19.68 -5.05 2.35
C PRO A 51 20.09 -6.48 1.99
N LEU A 52 21.36 -6.84 2.15
CA LEU A 52 21.84 -8.20 1.91
C LEU A 52 21.38 -9.17 3.00
N GLY A 53 21.39 -8.73 4.27
CA GLY A 53 20.86 -9.49 5.40
C GLY A 53 19.39 -9.82 5.19
N LEU A 54 18.60 -8.83 4.76
CA LEU A 54 17.18 -9.03 4.45
C LEU A 54 16.95 -10.04 3.32
N GLN A 55 17.75 -9.98 2.25
CA GLN A 55 17.67 -10.97 1.16
C GLN A 55 18.00 -12.40 1.65
N ASN A 56 18.97 -12.55 2.55
CA ASN A 56 19.30 -13.85 3.13
C ASN A 56 18.18 -14.38 4.04
N LEU A 57 17.55 -13.51 4.83
CA LEU A 57 16.35 -13.84 5.61
C LEU A 57 15.20 -14.29 4.69
N ALA A 58 14.96 -13.56 3.61
CA ALA A 58 13.91 -13.89 2.64
C ALA A 58 14.16 -15.25 1.96
N LEU A 59 15.40 -15.52 1.55
CA LEU A 59 15.79 -16.80 0.98
C LEU A 59 15.60 -17.95 1.97
N ALA A 60 15.98 -17.77 3.24
CA ALA A 60 15.79 -18.77 4.29
C ALA A 60 14.32 -19.06 4.61
N ARG A 61 13.40 -18.19 4.17
CA ARG A 61 11.95 -18.31 4.33
C ARG A 61 11.24 -18.50 2.99
N ASN A 62 11.94 -18.98 1.95
CA ASN A 62 11.32 -19.20 0.64
C ASN A 62 10.04 -20.03 0.77
N ASP A 63 8.99 -19.62 0.04
CA ASP A 63 7.62 -20.17 0.12
C ASP A 63 6.98 -20.13 1.52
N GLY A 64 7.52 -19.28 2.40
CA GLY A 64 7.14 -19.13 3.79
C GLY A 64 6.76 -17.71 4.19
N LEU A 65 6.46 -17.57 5.49
CA LEU A 65 6.20 -16.27 6.12
C LEU A 65 7.52 -15.64 6.58
N LEU A 66 7.76 -14.40 6.16
CA LEU A 66 8.83 -13.55 6.69
C LEU A 66 8.19 -12.47 7.58
N VAL A 67 8.50 -12.48 8.86
CA VAL A 67 8.09 -11.42 9.79
C VAL A 67 9.24 -10.46 9.99
N LEU A 68 8.97 -9.18 9.89
CA LEU A 68 9.89 -8.07 10.14
C LEU A 68 9.27 -7.14 11.19
N ASP A 69 9.72 -7.28 12.41
CA ASP A 69 9.19 -6.54 13.56
C ASP A 69 9.80 -5.14 13.63
N GLU A 70 9.01 -4.17 14.06
CA GLU A 70 9.35 -2.79 14.40
C GLU A 70 10.12 -2.02 13.30
N ILE A 71 9.38 -1.49 12.34
CA ILE A 71 9.95 -0.73 11.21
C ILE A 71 10.69 0.55 11.66
N GLY A 72 10.28 1.12 12.80
CA GLY A 72 10.91 2.29 13.42
C GLY A 72 12.34 2.07 13.87
N GLN A 73 12.77 0.81 14.04
CA GLN A 73 14.15 0.47 14.39
C GLN A 73 15.13 0.47 13.21
N SER A 74 14.64 0.71 11.98
CA SER A 74 15.52 0.79 10.82
C SER A 74 16.56 1.90 10.99
N ALA A 75 17.83 1.56 10.87
CA ALA A 75 18.94 2.52 11.00
C ALA A 75 18.91 3.64 9.93
N ASP A 76 18.31 3.39 8.77
CA ASP A 76 18.13 4.38 7.70
C ASP A 76 16.75 4.18 7.02
N PRO A 77 15.71 4.89 7.50
CA PRO A 77 14.35 4.78 6.94
C PRO A 77 14.28 5.03 5.43
N ARG A 78 15.18 5.84 4.86
CA ARG A 78 15.20 6.14 3.42
C ARG A 78 15.52 4.92 2.56
N LYS A 79 16.09 3.86 3.13
CA LYS A 79 16.35 2.60 2.43
C LYS A 79 15.14 1.65 2.41
N ILE A 80 14.17 1.85 3.28
CA ILE A 80 12.99 0.97 3.40
C ILE A 80 12.29 0.77 2.06
N PRO A 81 12.00 1.80 1.24
CA PRO A 81 11.34 1.60 -0.06
C PRO A 81 12.10 0.62 -0.96
N GLN A 82 13.42 0.78 -1.04
CA GLN A 82 14.27 -0.11 -1.84
C GLN A 82 14.32 -1.53 -1.25
N MET A 83 14.35 -1.66 0.08
CA MET A 83 14.34 -2.96 0.76
C MET A 83 13.03 -3.71 0.52
N VAL A 84 11.89 -3.03 0.62
CA VAL A 84 10.55 -3.58 0.31
C VAL A 84 10.50 -4.06 -1.14
N TYR A 85 10.94 -3.23 -2.08
CA TYR A 85 11.01 -3.65 -3.49
C TYR A 85 11.89 -4.88 -3.67
N SER A 86 13.09 -4.88 -3.11
CA SER A 86 14.07 -5.96 -3.28
C SER A 86 13.55 -7.28 -2.72
N VAL A 87 12.95 -7.26 -1.53
CA VAL A 87 12.50 -8.50 -0.88
C VAL A 87 11.24 -9.07 -1.53
N ILE A 88 10.33 -8.21 -1.98
CA ILE A 88 9.06 -8.66 -2.58
C ILE A 88 9.22 -9.05 -4.05
N ASN A 89 10.16 -8.43 -4.78
CA ASN A 89 10.48 -8.88 -6.14
C ASN A 89 11.07 -10.29 -6.20
N GLY A 90 11.52 -10.83 -5.06
CA GLY A 90 11.90 -12.23 -4.97
C GLY A 90 13.18 -12.62 -5.70
N VAL A 91 14.02 -11.64 -6.09
CA VAL A 91 15.27 -11.89 -6.82
C VAL A 91 16.40 -11.05 -6.22
N SER A 92 17.55 -11.68 -5.96
CA SER A 92 18.73 -10.96 -5.48
C SER A 92 19.32 -10.04 -6.56
N LYS A 93 20.05 -9.01 -6.12
CA LYS A 93 20.84 -8.20 -7.05
C LYS A 93 21.84 -9.07 -7.81
N THR A 94 22.04 -8.78 -9.09
CA THR A 94 23.12 -9.37 -9.88
C THR A 94 24.47 -8.94 -9.31
N GLN A 95 25.37 -9.88 -9.10
CA GLN A 95 26.73 -9.64 -8.59
C GLN A 95 27.75 -10.33 -9.50
N GLY A 96 28.84 -9.64 -9.79
CA GLY A 96 29.96 -10.24 -10.53
C GLY A 96 30.58 -11.42 -9.77
N ALA A 97 30.99 -12.46 -10.50
CA ALA A 97 31.79 -13.54 -9.96
C ALA A 97 33.27 -13.17 -10.02
N LYS A 98 34.10 -13.74 -9.13
CA LYS A 98 35.55 -13.48 -9.11
C LYS A 98 36.25 -13.92 -10.41
N ASP A 99 35.74 -14.97 -11.03
CA ASP A 99 36.34 -15.63 -12.20
C ASP A 99 35.66 -15.14 -13.51
N GLY A 100 35.00 -13.98 -13.48
CA GLY A 100 34.28 -13.43 -14.64
C GLY A 100 32.79 -13.88 -14.68
N GLY A 101 31.96 -13.13 -15.41
CA GLY A 101 30.53 -13.37 -15.47
C GLY A 101 29.78 -12.95 -14.19
N ASN A 102 28.55 -13.46 -14.02
CA ASN A 102 27.69 -13.15 -12.89
C ASN A 102 27.50 -14.35 -11.97
N ARG A 103 27.43 -14.10 -10.67
CA ARG A 103 26.97 -15.10 -9.71
C ARG A 103 25.53 -15.49 -9.98
N ARG A 104 25.17 -16.76 -9.71
CA ARG A 104 23.78 -17.21 -9.80
C ARG A 104 22.91 -16.36 -8.90
N GLN A 105 21.85 -15.77 -9.45
CA GLN A 105 20.88 -15.02 -8.68
C GLN A 105 20.11 -15.97 -7.77
N LYS A 106 19.90 -15.52 -6.54
CA LYS A 106 19.03 -16.19 -5.57
C LYS A 106 17.62 -15.73 -5.80
N THR A 107 16.66 -16.65 -5.73
CA THR A 107 15.23 -16.36 -5.86
C THR A 107 14.47 -16.85 -4.64
N TRP A 108 13.41 -16.13 -4.27
CA TRP A 108 12.52 -16.50 -3.18
C TRP A 108 11.12 -15.92 -3.43
N ARG A 109 10.16 -16.46 -2.68
CA ARG A 109 8.78 -16.01 -2.68
C ARG A 109 8.27 -16.03 -1.24
N ASN A 110 7.87 -14.87 -0.72
CA ASN A 110 7.46 -14.75 0.67
C ASN A 110 6.13 -14.02 0.80
N LEU A 111 5.35 -14.39 1.82
CA LEU A 111 4.44 -13.46 2.46
C LEU A 111 5.17 -12.74 3.58
N ILE A 112 5.02 -11.41 3.62
CA ILE A 112 5.69 -10.57 4.61
C ILE A 112 4.64 -10.04 5.59
N LEU A 113 4.92 -10.16 6.88
CA LEU A 113 4.21 -9.43 7.92
C LEU A 113 5.18 -8.46 8.58
N SER A 114 4.91 -7.18 8.45
CA SER A 114 5.69 -6.11 9.06
C SER A 114 4.90 -5.45 10.17
N THR A 115 5.58 -4.91 11.17
CA THR A 115 4.95 -4.15 12.26
C THR A 115 5.66 -2.82 12.48
N GLY A 116 4.95 -1.84 13.05
CA GLY A 116 5.51 -0.56 13.47
C GLY A 116 4.48 0.32 14.15
N GLU A 117 4.95 1.41 14.78
CA GLU A 117 4.05 2.39 15.41
C GLU A 117 3.38 3.29 14.36
N ILE A 118 4.07 3.55 13.27
CA ILE A 118 3.58 4.39 12.16
C ILE A 118 3.70 3.64 10.84
N ASN A 119 2.95 4.08 9.85
CA ASN A 119 3.06 3.50 8.51
C ASN A 119 4.42 3.84 7.86
N PRO A 120 4.91 3.03 6.91
CA PRO A 120 6.23 3.20 6.32
C PRO A 120 6.41 4.54 5.59
N GLU A 121 5.35 5.08 5.00
CA GLU A 121 5.38 6.36 4.30
C GLU A 121 5.64 7.53 5.25
N SER A 122 4.94 7.56 6.38
CA SER A 122 5.12 8.59 7.41
C SER A 122 6.51 8.53 8.05
N LEU A 123 7.05 7.31 8.23
CA LEU A 123 8.39 7.11 8.78
C LEU A 123 9.48 7.70 7.88
N ILE A 124 9.32 7.60 6.56
CA ILE A 124 10.31 8.10 5.60
C ILE A 124 10.28 9.64 5.53
N GLY A 125 9.12 10.26 5.81
CA GLY A 125 8.95 11.72 5.80
C GLY A 125 8.97 12.35 4.39
N ASP A 126 9.43 11.65 3.38
CA ASP A 126 9.44 12.07 1.98
C ASP A 126 8.49 11.17 1.15
N ARG A 127 7.30 11.69 0.92
CA ARG A 127 6.24 10.98 0.16
C ARG A 127 6.67 10.59 -1.25
N ALA A 128 7.59 11.33 -1.87
CA ALA A 128 8.09 11.02 -3.20
C ALA A 128 8.91 9.73 -3.25
N GLN A 129 9.48 9.29 -2.13
CA GLN A 129 10.24 8.05 -2.04
C GLN A 129 9.34 6.82 -1.84
N TRP A 130 8.17 6.96 -1.18
CA TRP A 130 7.21 5.87 -1.01
C TRP A 130 6.22 5.85 -2.17
N LYS A 131 6.63 5.22 -3.26
CA LYS A 131 5.85 5.17 -4.51
C LYS A 131 4.64 4.24 -4.39
N ALA A 132 3.65 4.44 -5.25
CA ALA A 132 2.47 3.61 -5.40
C ALA A 132 2.76 2.10 -5.43
N GLY A 133 3.86 1.69 -6.06
CA GLY A 133 4.29 0.29 -6.09
C GLY A 133 4.71 -0.27 -4.72
N ASN A 134 5.12 0.56 -3.76
CA ASN A 134 5.40 0.12 -2.38
C ASN A 134 4.09 -0.15 -1.63
N HIS A 135 3.09 0.72 -1.77
CA HIS A 135 1.77 0.52 -1.17
C HIS A 135 1.11 -0.78 -1.63
N VAL A 136 1.20 -1.09 -2.93
CA VAL A 136 0.67 -2.36 -3.46
C VAL A 136 1.42 -3.57 -2.88
N ARG A 137 2.72 -3.44 -2.63
CA ARG A 137 3.56 -4.53 -2.12
C ARG A 137 3.41 -4.77 -0.63
N LEU A 138 3.26 -3.69 0.13
CA LEU A 138 3.17 -3.70 1.60
C LEU A 138 2.09 -2.70 2.05
N PRO A 139 0.79 -3.01 1.82
CA PRO A 139 -0.30 -2.21 2.34
C PRO A 139 -0.27 -2.20 3.87
N ASP A 140 -0.57 -1.06 4.44
CA ASP A 140 -0.72 -0.85 5.87
C ASP A 140 -2.15 -1.18 6.33
N ILE A 141 -2.23 -1.78 7.50
CA ILE A 141 -3.47 -2.12 8.20
C ILE A 141 -3.37 -1.52 9.59
N GLN A 142 -4.37 -0.76 9.97
CA GLN A 142 -4.39 -0.12 11.28
C GLN A 142 -4.66 -1.15 12.39
N ALA A 143 -3.86 -1.09 13.45
CA ALA A 143 -4.01 -1.93 14.63
C ALA A 143 -4.89 -1.22 15.69
N GLU A 144 -6.06 -0.73 15.26
CA GLU A 144 -6.94 0.15 16.04
C GLU A 144 -8.34 -0.44 16.24
N ALA A 145 -8.42 -1.75 16.49
CA ALA A 145 -9.65 -2.37 16.90
C ALA A 145 -10.02 -1.97 18.35
N ARG A 146 -11.19 -2.40 18.84
CA ARG A 146 -11.73 -2.02 20.14
C ARG A 146 -10.75 -2.22 21.32
N TYR A 147 -9.89 -3.24 21.25
CA TYR A 147 -8.92 -3.59 22.29
C TYR A 147 -7.50 -3.74 21.70
N GLY A 148 -7.02 -2.74 20.97
CA GLY A 148 -5.79 -2.81 20.20
C GLY A 148 -6.02 -3.52 18.87
N ILE A 149 -5.36 -4.66 18.62
CA ILE A 149 -5.64 -5.48 17.43
C ILE A 149 -6.83 -6.44 17.61
N TYR A 150 -7.50 -6.44 18.77
CA TYR A 150 -8.56 -7.37 19.10
C TYR A 150 -9.92 -6.68 19.08
N ASP A 151 -10.88 -7.22 18.35
CA ASP A 151 -12.28 -6.80 18.41
C ASP A 151 -13.01 -7.36 19.64
N THR A 152 -12.61 -8.57 20.03
CA THR A 152 -13.21 -9.28 21.17
C THR A 152 -12.13 -9.83 22.08
N LEU A 153 -12.43 -9.88 23.37
CA LEU A 153 -11.49 -10.41 24.37
C LEU A 153 -11.67 -11.91 24.64
N HIS A 154 -12.60 -12.59 23.99
CA HIS A 154 -12.83 -14.04 24.14
C HIS A 154 -12.94 -14.52 25.59
N GLY A 155 -13.52 -13.71 26.49
CA GLY A 155 -13.66 -14.00 27.90
C GLY A 155 -12.50 -13.57 28.80
N PHE A 156 -11.43 -12.97 28.24
CA PHE A 156 -10.38 -12.35 29.03
C PHE A 156 -10.80 -10.96 29.52
N THR A 157 -10.20 -10.49 30.61
CA THR A 157 -10.55 -9.22 31.25
C THR A 157 -10.13 -8.01 30.41
N ASP A 158 -9.04 -8.11 29.68
CA ASP A 158 -8.44 -7.05 28.87
C ASP A 158 -7.51 -7.61 27.78
N GLY A 159 -7.09 -6.75 26.86
CA GLY A 159 -6.20 -7.11 25.73
C GLY A 159 -4.81 -7.58 26.17
N ALA A 160 -4.31 -7.11 27.32
CA ALA A 160 -3.01 -7.53 27.83
C ALA A 160 -3.06 -8.99 28.30
N LYS A 161 -4.14 -9.40 28.99
CA LYS A 161 -4.35 -10.80 29.41
C LYS A 161 -4.55 -11.73 28.23
N LEU A 162 -5.28 -11.30 27.21
CA LEU A 162 -5.40 -12.07 25.97
C LEU A 162 -4.04 -12.21 25.28
N SER A 163 -3.25 -11.13 25.18
CA SER A 163 -1.90 -11.16 24.61
C SER A 163 -0.95 -12.08 25.38
N GLU A 164 -1.01 -12.04 26.72
CA GLU A 164 -0.22 -12.92 27.58
C GLU A 164 -0.57 -14.40 27.32
N HIS A 165 -1.86 -14.73 27.26
CA HIS A 165 -2.33 -16.07 26.93
C HIS A 165 -1.84 -16.55 25.55
N ILE A 166 -1.96 -15.71 24.51
CA ILE A 166 -1.48 -16.02 23.17
C ILE A 166 0.04 -16.26 23.17
N ASN A 167 0.80 -15.41 23.84
CA ASN A 167 2.26 -15.56 23.95
C ASN A 167 2.65 -16.87 24.67
N GLN A 168 1.95 -17.23 25.74
CA GLN A 168 2.19 -18.49 26.42
C GLN A 168 1.82 -19.71 25.55
N ALA A 169 0.70 -19.65 24.84
CA ALA A 169 0.28 -20.71 23.92
C ALA A 169 1.27 -20.91 22.76
N THR A 170 1.72 -19.82 22.14
CA THR A 170 2.68 -19.85 21.01
C THR A 170 4.08 -20.30 21.44
N ALA A 171 4.48 -20.07 22.67
CA ALA A 171 5.74 -20.61 23.24
C ALA A 171 5.71 -22.14 23.40
N LYS A 172 4.53 -22.71 23.72
CA LYS A 172 4.37 -24.15 23.93
C LYS A 172 4.02 -24.91 22.66
N GLN A 173 3.19 -24.33 21.79
CA GLN A 173 2.68 -25.01 20.60
C GLN A 173 3.14 -24.26 19.34
N ARG A 174 4.11 -24.83 18.63
CA ARG A 174 4.77 -24.22 17.50
C ARG A 174 5.03 -25.22 16.37
N GLY A 175 4.83 -24.78 15.14
CA GLY A 175 5.03 -25.56 13.92
C GLY A 175 4.00 -26.67 13.66
N THR A 176 3.03 -26.88 14.54
CA THR A 176 2.04 -27.94 14.40
C THR A 176 1.04 -27.67 13.30
N ALA A 177 0.46 -26.49 13.28
CA ALA A 177 -0.55 -26.09 12.30
C ALA A 177 0.02 -26.00 10.88
N GLY A 178 1.23 -25.45 10.69
CA GLY A 178 1.89 -25.39 9.39
C GLY A 178 2.20 -26.78 8.83
N ARG A 179 2.73 -27.69 9.66
CA ARG A 179 2.95 -29.09 9.25
C ARG A 179 1.66 -29.82 8.92
N ALA A 180 0.59 -29.59 9.66
CA ALA A 180 -0.72 -30.16 9.37
C ALA A 180 -1.26 -29.65 8.02
N LEU A 181 -1.11 -28.36 7.74
CA LEU A 181 -1.48 -27.77 6.45
C LEU A 181 -0.71 -28.41 5.28
N ILE A 182 0.60 -28.56 5.39
CA ILE A 182 1.41 -29.20 4.34
C ILE A 182 0.99 -30.66 4.13
N ARG A 183 0.72 -31.40 5.21
CA ARG A 183 0.20 -32.76 5.10
C ARG A 183 -1.14 -32.81 4.40
N GLN A 184 -2.03 -31.86 4.68
CA GLN A 184 -3.33 -31.77 4.01
C GLN A 184 -3.17 -31.48 2.50
N ILE A 185 -2.31 -30.52 2.14
CA ILE A 185 -2.01 -30.23 0.72
C ILE A 185 -1.47 -31.48 0.00
N LEU A 186 -0.58 -32.23 0.63
CA LEU A 186 -0.02 -33.44 0.06
C LEU A 186 -1.06 -34.57 -0.05
N LYS A 187 -1.97 -34.66 0.92
CA LYS A 187 -3.06 -35.65 0.92
C LYS A 187 -4.09 -35.35 -0.19
N ASP A 188 -4.48 -34.10 -0.34
CA ASP A 188 -5.46 -33.69 -1.34
C ASP A 188 -4.88 -33.68 -2.76
N GLY A 189 -3.54 -33.58 -2.88
CA GLY A 189 -2.84 -33.27 -4.10
C GLY A 189 -2.69 -31.76 -4.33
N LYS A 190 -1.52 -31.35 -4.80
CA LYS A 190 -1.16 -29.92 -4.96
C LYS A 190 -2.12 -29.16 -5.86
N GLU A 191 -2.50 -29.77 -6.98
CA GLU A 191 -3.41 -29.21 -7.96
C GLU A 191 -4.82 -29.05 -7.39
N ALA A 192 -5.34 -30.07 -6.70
CA ALA A 192 -6.65 -30.00 -6.07
C ALA A 192 -6.71 -28.98 -4.93
N ALA A 193 -5.67 -28.90 -4.10
CA ALA A 193 -5.54 -27.88 -3.05
C ALA A 193 -5.50 -26.46 -3.65
N ALA A 194 -4.75 -26.27 -4.74
CA ALA A 194 -4.68 -24.98 -5.45
C ALA A 194 -6.05 -24.60 -6.03
N GLN A 195 -6.73 -25.51 -6.69
CA GLN A 195 -8.09 -25.29 -7.24
C GLN A 195 -9.11 -24.96 -6.14
N ALA A 196 -9.08 -25.69 -5.02
CA ALA A 196 -9.98 -25.43 -3.90
C ALA A 196 -9.79 -24.03 -3.29
N VAL A 197 -8.53 -23.56 -3.19
CA VAL A 197 -8.22 -22.22 -2.71
C VAL A 197 -8.60 -21.16 -3.75
N GLU A 198 -8.31 -21.38 -5.03
CA GLU A 198 -8.67 -20.42 -6.09
C GLU A 198 -10.19 -20.27 -6.25
N ALA A 199 -10.97 -21.33 -6.10
CA ALA A 199 -12.42 -21.24 -6.12
C ALA A 199 -12.96 -20.35 -4.99
N ARG A 200 -12.46 -20.51 -3.75
CA ARG A 200 -12.84 -19.66 -2.63
C ARG A 200 -12.38 -18.21 -2.82
N ARG A 201 -11.17 -18.03 -3.37
CA ARG A 201 -10.63 -16.73 -3.69
C ARG A 201 -11.50 -15.98 -4.71
N ALA A 202 -11.96 -16.66 -5.75
CA ALA A 202 -12.88 -16.11 -6.73
C ALA A 202 -14.20 -15.67 -6.08
N GLN A 203 -14.79 -16.52 -5.24
CA GLN A 203 -16.01 -16.20 -4.48
C GLN A 203 -15.84 -14.94 -3.62
N PHE A 204 -14.72 -14.82 -2.92
CA PHE A 204 -14.44 -13.61 -2.12
C PHE A 204 -14.40 -12.37 -3.02
N LEU A 205 -13.70 -12.43 -4.16
CA LEU A 205 -13.55 -11.30 -5.09
C LEU A 205 -14.85 -10.89 -5.77
N GLU A 206 -15.75 -11.84 -6.06
CA GLU A 206 -17.07 -11.57 -6.67
C GLU A 206 -17.97 -10.72 -5.76
N THR A 207 -17.76 -10.75 -4.45
CA THR A 207 -18.55 -9.97 -3.50
C THR A 207 -18.03 -8.55 -3.28
N LEU A 208 -16.90 -8.21 -3.89
CA LEU A 208 -16.28 -6.89 -3.72
C LEU A 208 -16.79 -5.88 -4.75
N PRO A 209 -16.79 -4.59 -4.42
CA PRO A 209 -17.12 -3.55 -5.40
C PRO A 209 -16.13 -3.57 -6.57
N PRO A 210 -16.50 -3.01 -7.72
CA PRO A 210 -15.57 -2.82 -8.84
C PRO A 210 -14.35 -2.03 -8.38
N MET A 211 -13.16 -2.54 -8.70
CA MET A 211 -11.88 -1.94 -8.33
C MET A 211 -10.90 -1.99 -9.47
N GLU A 212 -10.04 -0.98 -9.57
CA GLU A 212 -9.03 -0.88 -10.62
C GLU A 212 -7.60 -1.06 -10.09
N GLY A 213 -6.72 -1.47 -10.98
CA GLY A 213 -5.27 -1.41 -10.85
C GLY A 213 -4.72 -1.88 -9.50
N GLN A 214 -4.37 -0.93 -8.65
CA GLN A 214 -3.68 -1.17 -7.38
C GLN A 214 -4.59 -1.80 -6.33
N ALA A 215 -5.80 -1.29 -6.16
CA ALA A 215 -6.77 -1.80 -5.19
C ALA A 215 -7.13 -3.27 -5.49
N ARG A 216 -7.32 -3.62 -6.77
CA ARG A 216 -7.59 -5.01 -7.19
C ARG A 216 -6.43 -5.95 -6.86
N ARG A 217 -5.17 -5.52 -7.00
CA ARG A 217 -4.00 -6.34 -6.64
C ARG A 217 -3.94 -6.62 -5.15
N ILE A 218 -4.27 -5.62 -4.32
CA ILE A 218 -4.32 -5.77 -2.87
C ILE A 218 -5.49 -6.67 -2.47
N ALA A 219 -6.69 -6.46 -3.03
CA ALA A 219 -7.86 -7.30 -2.82
C ALA A 219 -7.58 -8.78 -3.12
N ARG A 220 -6.87 -9.08 -4.21
CA ARG A 220 -6.45 -10.46 -4.55
C ARG A 220 -5.59 -11.09 -3.45
N ARG A 221 -4.76 -10.31 -2.76
CA ARG A 221 -3.92 -10.83 -1.65
C ARG A 221 -4.76 -11.08 -0.40
N PHE A 222 -5.68 -10.18 -0.04
CA PHE A 222 -6.64 -10.43 1.04
C PHE A 222 -7.50 -11.67 0.75
N ALA A 223 -8.02 -11.79 -0.47
CA ALA A 223 -8.80 -12.94 -0.90
C ALA A 223 -8.01 -14.25 -0.79
N LEU A 224 -6.71 -14.25 -1.09
CA LEU A 224 -5.84 -15.42 -0.88
C LEU A 224 -5.75 -15.78 0.61
N LEU A 225 -5.58 -14.79 1.50
CA LEU A 225 -5.56 -15.06 2.95
C LEU A 225 -6.87 -15.68 3.42
N ALA A 226 -8.01 -15.11 3.04
CA ALA A 226 -9.34 -15.62 3.37
C ALA A 226 -9.54 -17.05 2.89
N ALA A 227 -9.26 -17.30 1.61
CA ALA A 227 -9.41 -18.62 1.00
C ALA A 227 -8.56 -19.70 1.68
N VAL A 228 -7.31 -19.38 2.03
CA VAL A 228 -6.42 -20.33 2.72
C VAL A 228 -6.83 -20.57 4.17
N LEU A 229 -7.33 -19.55 4.88
CA LEU A 229 -7.84 -19.73 6.24
C LEU A 229 -9.04 -20.65 6.24
N GLU A 230 -9.97 -20.51 5.29
CA GLU A 230 -11.11 -21.41 5.14
C GLU A 230 -10.70 -22.83 4.71
N TYR A 231 -9.70 -22.97 3.83
CA TYR A 231 -9.13 -24.28 3.50
C TYR A 231 -8.49 -24.97 4.73
N ALA A 232 -7.86 -24.17 5.60
CA ALA A 232 -7.20 -24.64 6.81
C ALA A 232 -8.14 -24.78 8.03
N ALA A 233 -9.38 -24.30 7.96
CA ALA A 233 -10.30 -24.32 9.09
C ALA A 233 -10.47 -25.72 9.75
N PRO A 234 -10.62 -26.82 8.99
CA PRO A 234 -10.72 -28.15 9.60
C PRO A 234 -9.45 -28.57 10.35
N ILE A 235 -8.28 -28.06 9.96
CA ILE A 235 -6.98 -28.42 10.56
C ILE A 235 -6.74 -27.63 11.84
N THR A 236 -7.22 -26.38 11.88
CA THR A 236 -6.99 -25.43 12.98
C THR A 236 -8.11 -25.43 14.00
N SER A 237 -9.17 -26.22 13.79
CA SER A 237 -10.41 -26.18 14.57
C SER A 237 -11.05 -24.77 14.60
N MET A 238 -10.71 -23.93 13.66
CA MET A 238 -11.33 -22.62 13.48
C MET A 238 -12.75 -22.81 12.93
N ARG A 239 -13.70 -22.05 13.44
CA ARG A 239 -15.06 -22.08 12.91
C ARG A 239 -15.03 -21.63 11.45
N GLN A 240 -15.67 -22.40 10.57
CA GLN A 240 -15.80 -22.04 9.16
C GLN A 240 -16.44 -20.66 9.00
N GLY A 241 -15.94 -19.86 8.09
CA GLY A 241 -16.32 -18.47 7.87
C GLY A 241 -15.64 -17.46 8.80
N ALA A 242 -15.00 -17.87 9.90
CA ALA A 242 -14.35 -16.96 10.82
C ALA A 242 -13.09 -16.32 10.21
N GLY A 243 -12.32 -17.10 9.43
CA GLY A 243 -11.13 -16.63 8.76
C GLY A 243 -11.48 -15.60 7.67
N GLU A 244 -12.47 -15.91 6.86
CA GLU A 244 -12.97 -14.99 5.84
C GLU A 244 -13.52 -13.70 6.46
N ALA A 245 -14.34 -13.80 7.51
CA ALA A 245 -14.91 -12.63 8.17
C ALA A 245 -13.84 -11.66 8.70
N GLY A 246 -12.82 -12.18 9.40
CA GLY A 246 -11.73 -11.35 9.90
C GLY A 246 -10.89 -10.70 8.79
N VAL A 247 -10.60 -11.43 7.72
CA VAL A 247 -9.87 -10.88 6.57
C VAL A 247 -10.71 -9.83 5.84
N ARG A 248 -12.01 -10.05 5.71
CA ARG A 248 -12.96 -9.12 5.09
C ARG A 248 -13.06 -7.82 5.87
N GLN A 249 -13.09 -7.91 7.20
CA GLN A 249 -13.07 -6.71 8.06
C GLN A 249 -11.81 -5.87 7.81
N CYS A 250 -10.62 -6.47 7.90
CA CYS A 250 -9.36 -5.77 7.62
C CYS A 250 -9.32 -5.18 6.20
N PHE A 251 -9.90 -5.88 5.22
CA PHE A 251 -9.97 -5.37 3.85
C PHE A 251 -10.92 -4.17 3.73
N ASN A 252 -12.09 -4.21 4.37
CA ASN A 252 -13.05 -3.11 4.34
C ASN A 252 -12.46 -1.85 5.01
N GLU A 253 -11.84 -2.00 6.19
CA GLU A 253 -11.13 -0.91 6.86
C GLU A 253 -10.03 -0.31 5.96
N TRP A 254 -9.24 -1.18 5.32
CA TRP A 254 -8.24 -0.73 4.35
C TRP A 254 -8.88 0.00 3.15
N LEU A 255 -10.02 -0.49 2.66
CA LEU A 255 -10.74 0.09 1.52
C LEU A 255 -11.34 1.46 1.85
N GLU A 256 -11.90 1.63 3.04
CA GLU A 256 -12.41 2.91 3.55
C GLU A 256 -11.31 3.99 3.56
N GLU A 257 -10.09 3.62 3.98
CA GLU A 257 -8.97 4.57 4.00
C GLU A 257 -8.38 4.86 2.61
N ASN A 258 -8.38 3.87 1.72
CA ASN A 258 -7.60 3.93 0.47
C ASN A 258 -8.45 4.07 -0.79
N GLY A 259 -9.76 3.80 -0.70
CA GLY A 259 -10.69 3.86 -1.83
C GLY A 259 -10.51 2.72 -2.85
N THR A 260 -11.43 2.66 -3.83
CA THR A 260 -11.45 1.65 -4.91
C THR A 260 -10.56 2.01 -6.10
N GLY A 261 -10.14 3.28 -6.20
CA GLY A 261 -9.43 3.86 -7.32
C GLY A 261 -7.90 3.83 -7.20
N ASN A 262 -7.27 4.64 -8.03
CA ASN A 262 -5.83 4.82 -8.01
C ASN A 262 -5.42 5.84 -6.93
N ARG A 263 -4.80 5.39 -5.86
CA ARG A 263 -4.34 6.24 -4.74
C ARG A 263 -3.43 7.39 -5.20
N GLU A 264 -2.64 7.18 -6.25
CA GLU A 264 -1.78 8.24 -6.81
C GLU A 264 -2.63 9.34 -7.44
N ASP A 265 -3.68 8.98 -8.15
CA ASP A 265 -4.59 9.94 -8.79
C ASP A 265 -5.35 10.75 -7.73
N ARG A 266 -5.87 10.08 -6.68
CA ARG A 266 -6.49 10.74 -5.52
C ARG A 266 -5.55 11.75 -4.86
N ARG A 267 -4.30 11.37 -4.58
CA ARG A 267 -3.30 12.27 -3.99
C ARG A 267 -2.94 13.47 -4.86
N ILE A 268 -2.93 13.28 -6.18
CA ILE A 268 -2.74 14.39 -7.11
C ILE A 268 -3.90 15.38 -6.97
N ILE A 269 -5.14 14.89 -6.96
CA ILE A 269 -6.32 15.74 -6.77
C ILE A 269 -6.26 16.46 -5.41
N GLU A 270 -6.02 15.74 -4.31
CA GLU A 270 -5.87 16.32 -2.97
C GLU A 270 -4.79 17.41 -2.92
N GLN A 271 -3.63 17.18 -3.55
CA GLN A 271 -2.55 18.17 -3.61
C GLN A 271 -2.96 19.43 -4.36
N VAL A 272 -3.65 19.27 -5.51
CA VAL A 272 -4.09 20.40 -6.32
C VAL A 272 -5.24 21.12 -5.61
N THR A 273 -6.16 20.41 -4.96
CA THR A 273 -7.20 21.01 -4.11
C THR A 273 -6.57 21.88 -3.02
N ALA A 274 -5.64 21.33 -2.24
CA ALA A 274 -4.94 22.07 -1.20
C ALA A 274 -4.19 23.30 -1.74
N PHE A 275 -3.57 23.20 -2.93
CA PHE A 275 -2.97 24.36 -3.59
C PHE A 275 -4.01 25.42 -3.94
N MET A 276 -5.15 25.02 -4.49
CA MET A 276 -6.22 25.94 -4.88
C MET A 276 -6.89 26.57 -3.66
N ASP A 277 -7.18 25.83 -2.60
CA ASP A 277 -7.78 26.34 -1.37
C ASP A 277 -6.97 27.47 -0.74
N VAL A 278 -5.64 27.33 -0.74
CA VAL A 278 -4.74 28.36 -0.21
C VAL A 278 -4.58 29.55 -1.15
N ASN A 279 -4.60 29.33 -2.46
CA ASN A 279 -4.14 30.34 -3.42
C ASN A 279 -5.24 30.96 -4.29
N ALA A 280 -6.35 30.28 -4.54
CA ALA A 280 -7.36 30.70 -5.53
C ALA A 280 -7.94 32.11 -5.26
N LEU A 281 -8.21 32.43 -4.00
CA LEU A 281 -8.73 33.73 -3.59
C LEU A 281 -7.62 34.69 -3.07
N SER A 282 -6.37 34.27 -3.13
CA SER A 282 -5.25 35.09 -2.67
C SER A 282 -4.77 36.08 -3.75
N MET A 283 -3.95 37.05 -3.35
CA MET A 283 -3.30 38.00 -4.27
C MET A 283 -2.34 37.33 -5.27
N ARG A 284 -2.08 36.03 -5.16
CA ARG A 284 -1.26 35.28 -6.13
C ARG A 284 -1.97 35.08 -7.47
N PHE A 285 -3.31 35.13 -7.48
CA PHE A 285 -4.11 35.19 -8.70
C PHE A 285 -4.66 36.59 -8.93
N SER A 286 -4.16 37.27 -9.96
CA SER A 286 -4.68 38.55 -10.37
C SER A 286 -5.89 38.38 -11.29
N ASP A 287 -6.80 39.34 -11.33
CA ASP A 287 -7.84 39.36 -12.35
C ASP A 287 -7.20 39.36 -13.76
N TRP A 288 -7.84 38.69 -14.70
CA TRP A 288 -7.33 38.58 -16.07
C TRP A 288 -7.02 39.93 -16.70
N ASN A 289 -7.81 40.96 -16.40
CA ASN A 289 -7.71 42.31 -16.95
C ASN A 289 -6.81 43.26 -16.12
N ALA A 290 -6.29 42.78 -14.96
CA ALA A 290 -5.42 43.61 -14.13
C ALA A 290 -4.15 44.02 -14.88
N GLN A 291 -3.71 45.26 -14.72
CA GLN A 291 -2.52 45.80 -15.41
C GLN A 291 -1.22 45.44 -14.69
N THR A 292 -1.29 45.21 -13.39
CA THR A 292 -0.13 44.86 -12.53
C THR A 292 -0.26 43.45 -11.99
N THR A 293 0.88 42.78 -11.74
CA THR A 293 0.96 41.50 -11.08
C THR A 293 1.63 41.64 -9.72
N ASN A 294 1.19 40.88 -8.76
CA ASN A 294 1.75 40.87 -7.41
C ASN A 294 3.08 40.07 -7.34
N GLN A 295 3.84 40.27 -6.29
CA GLN A 295 4.98 39.40 -5.99
C GLN A 295 4.50 37.98 -5.78
N ASN A 296 5.31 36.99 -6.18
CA ASN A 296 4.98 35.56 -6.12
C ASN A 296 3.69 35.21 -6.89
N HIS A 297 3.54 35.79 -8.08
CA HIS A 297 2.36 35.61 -8.93
C HIS A 297 2.22 34.17 -9.41
N ALA A 298 1.06 33.55 -9.16
CA ALA A 298 0.76 32.18 -9.58
C ALA A 298 0.04 32.12 -10.93
N GLY A 299 -0.75 33.13 -11.25
CA GLY A 299 -1.56 33.14 -12.46
C GLY A 299 -2.67 34.20 -12.46
N TYR A 300 -3.65 33.97 -13.30
CA TYR A 300 -4.77 34.87 -13.48
C TYR A 300 -6.09 34.14 -13.24
N ARG A 301 -7.05 34.82 -12.65
CA ARG A 301 -8.44 34.39 -12.56
C ARG A 301 -9.23 35.06 -13.68
N LYS A 302 -10.01 34.27 -14.40
CA LYS A 302 -10.89 34.73 -15.48
C LYS A 302 -12.27 34.14 -15.25
N GLN A 303 -13.29 34.94 -15.28
CA GLN A 303 -14.67 34.48 -15.28
C GLN A 303 -15.11 34.18 -16.71
N GLU A 304 -15.57 32.97 -16.99
CA GLU A 304 -16.13 32.55 -18.25
C GLU A 304 -17.57 32.04 -18.05
N GLY A 305 -18.56 32.89 -18.32
CA GLY A 305 -19.95 32.62 -17.96
C GLY A 305 -20.18 32.66 -16.46
N SER A 306 -20.69 31.53 -15.90
CA SER A 306 -20.91 31.36 -14.46
C SER A 306 -19.73 30.68 -13.73
N LYS A 307 -18.70 30.27 -14.46
CA LYS A 307 -17.57 29.51 -13.89
C LYS A 307 -16.29 30.32 -13.92
N ASP A 308 -15.52 30.20 -12.86
CA ASP A 308 -14.16 30.74 -12.79
C ASP A 308 -13.16 29.80 -13.48
N GLU A 309 -12.21 30.36 -14.20
CA GLU A 309 -11.03 29.67 -14.73
C GLU A 309 -9.77 30.26 -14.10
N TYR A 310 -8.86 29.37 -13.67
CA TYR A 310 -7.55 29.76 -13.16
C TYR A 310 -6.47 29.44 -14.19
N TRP A 311 -5.88 30.50 -14.74
CA TRP A 311 -4.84 30.46 -15.76
C TRP A 311 -3.47 30.49 -15.09
N ILE A 312 -2.93 29.32 -14.79
CA ILE A 312 -1.71 29.13 -13.99
C ILE A 312 -0.48 29.26 -14.90
N ILE A 313 0.51 30.03 -14.47
CA ILE A 313 1.77 30.17 -15.21
C ILE A 313 2.58 28.87 -15.15
N PRO A 314 3.35 28.51 -16.21
CA PRO A 314 4.07 27.24 -16.25
C PRO A 314 4.98 27.01 -15.05
N PHE A 315 5.72 28.01 -14.62
CA PHE A 315 6.62 27.89 -13.48
C PHE A 315 5.89 27.41 -12.21
N THR A 316 4.76 28.01 -11.87
CA THR A 316 3.96 27.63 -10.69
C THR A 316 3.35 26.25 -10.88
N PHE A 317 2.81 25.97 -12.06
CA PHE A 317 2.22 24.65 -12.33
C PHE A 317 3.25 23.54 -12.19
N ASP A 318 4.43 23.70 -12.80
CA ASP A 318 5.48 22.68 -12.80
C ASP A 318 6.11 22.47 -11.40
N ASN A 319 6.32 23.56 -10.63
CA ASN A 319 7.07 23.50 -9.38
C ASN A 319 6.21 23.41 -8.12
N GLU A 320 4.97 23.88 -8.15
CA GLU A 320 4.08 23.89 -6.98
C GLU A 320 2.91 22.92 -7.16
N VAL A 321 2.17 22.98 -8.29
CA VAL A 321 1.02 22.12 -8.55
C VAL A 321 1.48 20.67 -8.80
N CYS A 322 2.52 20.47 -9.62
CA CYS A 322 3.05 19.16 -9.97
C CYS A 322 4.09 18.62 -8.96
N LYS A 323 4.32 19.31 -7.83
CA LYS A 323 5.39 18.94 -6.89
C LYS A 323 5.36 17.46 -6.50
N GLY A 324 6.46 16.76 -6.78
CA GLY A 324 6.60 15.32 -6.46
C GLY A 324 6.04 14.35 -7.51
N TYR A 325 5.36 14.85 -8.55
CA TYR A 325 4.80 14.05 -9.64
C TYR A 325 5.31 14.51 -11.01
N SER A 326 5.22 13.63 -12.00
CA SER A 326 5.52 14.04 -13.37
C SER A 326 4.41 14.95 -13.92
N LEU A 327 4.80 16.02 -14.60
CA LEU A 327 3.88 16.95 -15.25
C LEU A 327 2.81 16.24 -16.09
N ARG A 328 3.24 15.28 -16.90
CA ARG A 328 2.33 14.50 -17.76
C ARG A 328 1.26 13.76 -16.94
N LYS A 329 1.66 13.10 -15.85
CA LYS A 329 0.73 12.36 -14.99
C LYS A 329 -0.29 13.28 -14.34
N VAL A 330 0.16 14.42 -13.78
CA VAL A 330 -0.75 15.41 -13.18
C VAL A 330 -1.75 15.93 -14.22
N CYS A 331 -1.28 16.32 -15.40
CA CYS A 331 -2.17 16.78 -16.45
C CYS A 331 -3.19 15.72 -16.89
N GLU A 332 -2.77 14.46 -17.03
CA GLU A 332 -3.67 13.34 -17.39
C GLU A 332 -4.75 13.14 -16.31
N VAL A 333 -4.35 13.11 -15.03
CA VAL A 333 -5.28 12.94 -13.89
C VAL A 333 -6.29 14.10 -13.84
N LEU A 334 -5.80 15.33 -13.81
CA LEU A 334 -6.68 16.51 -13.73
C LEU A 334 -7.63 16.61 -14.93
N HIS A 335 -7.16 16.20 -16.10
CA HIS A 335 -8.00 16.20 -17.29
C HIS A 335 -9.07 15.12 -17.26
N ASN A 336 -8.73 13.91 -16.81
CA ASN A 336 -9.69 12.80 -16.69
C ASN A 336 -10.80 13.10 -15.67
N HIS A 337 -10.51 13.96 -14.68
CA HIS A 337 -11.48 14.49 -13.72
C HIS A 337 -12.08 15.84 -14.14
N GLU A 338 -11.98 16.20 -15.41
CA GLU A 338 -12.55 17.43 -15.99
C GLU A 338 -12.09 18.74 -15.33
N TRP A 339 -11.01 18.69 -14.55
CA TRP A 339 -10.49 19.86 -13.83
C TRP A 339 -9.46 20.66 -14.64
N LEU A 340 -8.66 20.02 -15.51
CA LEU A 340 -7.71 20.67 -16.41
C LEU A 340 -8.24 20.70 -17.84
N LYS A 341 -8.34 21.90 -18.40
CA LYS A 341 -8.79 22.11 -19.78
C LYS A 341 -7.64 21.89 -20.77
N LYS A 342 -7.85 21.11 -21.82
CA LYS A 342 -6.92 21.03 -22.96
C LYS A 342 -7.16 22.19 -23.92
N ALA A 343 -6.09 22.68 -24.52
CA ALA A 343 -6.17 23.62 -25.62
C ALA A 343 -6.71 22.95 -26.89
N ASP A 344 -7.24 23.75 -27.82
CA ASP A 344 -7.85 23.29 -29.08
C ASP A 344 -6.89 22.44 -29.95
N ASN A 345 -5.57 22.64 -29.79
CA ASN A 345 -4.53 21.88 -30.48
C ASN A 345 -4.11 20.60 -29.75
N GLY A 346 -4.85 20.16 -28.71
CA GLY A 346 -4.61 18.98 -27.92
C GLY A 346 -3.45 19.10 -26.90
N ARG A 347 -2.81 20.25 -26.79
CA ARG A 347 -1.76 20.51 -25.79
C ARG A 347 -2.35 20.84 -24.43
N TRP A 348 -1.57 20.63 -23.39
CA TRP A 348 -1.96 20.98 -22.03
C TRP A 348 -1.91 22.49 -21.77
N GLN A 349 -1.06 23.22 -22.48
CA GLN A 349 -0.88 24.67 -22.35
C GLN A 349 -1.68 25.44 -23.38
N HIS A 350 -2.45 26.41 -22.89
CA HIS A 350 -3.13 27.41 -23.71
C HIS A 350 -2.21 28.58 -23.97
N GLN A 351 -2.14 29.06 -25.22
CA GLN A 351 -1.41 30.25 -25.57
C GLN A 351 -2.39 31.44 -25.72
N ARG A 352 -2.16 32.48 -24.96
CA ARG A 352 -2.97 33.72 -25.03
C ARG A 352 -2.07 34.96 -25.02
N LYS A 353 -2.51 35.98 -25.71
CA LYS A 353 -1.88 37.32 -25.65
C LYS A 353 -2.49 38.10 -24.49
N ARG A 354 -1.64 38.67 -23.65
CA ARG A 354 -2.01 39.58 -22.58
C ARG A 354 -1.08 40.77 -22.58
N ASN A 355 -1.63 42.00 -22.64
CA ASN A 355 -0.88 43.26 -22.76
C ASN A 355 0.16 43.23 -23.92
N GLY A 356 -0.24 42.65 -25.07
CA GLY A 356 0.62 42.53 -26.24
C GLY A 356 1.62 41.37 -26.23
N VAL A 357 1.85 40.69 -25.08
CA VAL A 357 2.79 39.60 -24.93
C VAL A 357 2.06 38.25 -25.00
N ALA A 358 2.56 37.32 -25.84
CA ALA A 358 2.05 35.95 -25.91
C ALA A 358 2.64 35.12 -24.78
N SER A 359 1.78 34.58 -23.94
CA SER A 359 2.16 33.72 -22.80
C SER A 359 1.43 32.40 -22.84
N ARG A 360 1.97 31.39 -22.16
CA ARG A 360 1.39 30.05 -22.02
C ARG A 360 0.87 29.86 -20.62
N PHE A 361 -0.21 29.08 -20.47
CA PHE A 361 -0.87 28.83 -19.20
C PHE A 361 -1.45 27.42 -19.18
N TYR A 362 -1.53 26.82 -18.00
CA TYR A 362 -2.42 25.71 -17.70
C TYR A 362 -3.74 26.26 -17.16
N VAL A 363 -4.86 25.71 -17.60
CA VAL A 363 -6.19 26.23 -17.25
C VAL A 363 -6.92 25.23 -16.39
N LEU A 364 -7.07 25.55 -15.11
CA LEU A 364 -7.90 24.79 -14.17
C LEU A 364 -9.29 25.42 -14.08
N MET A 365 -10.30 24.56 -13.98
CA MET A 365 -11.68 24.98 -13.69
C MET A 365 -11.80 25.39 -12.22
N GLY A 366 -12.69 26.33 -11.90
CA GLY A 366 -12.83 26.86 -10.55
C GLY A 366 -13.44 25.90 -9.53
N GLU A 367 -14.21 24.91 -10.00
CA GLU A 367 -14.77 23.86 -9.15
C GLU A 367 -13.83 22.67 -9.15
N ALA A 368 -13.38 22.26 -7.97
CA ALA A 368 -12.67 21.00 -7.80
C ALA A 368 -13.59 19.81 -8.17
N PRO A 369 -13.06 18.70 -8.68
CA PRO A 369 -13.86 17.50 -8.87
C PRO A 369 -14.47 17.06 -7.53
N PRO A 370 -15.66 16.41 -7.54
CA PRO A 370 -16.23 15.85 -6.33
C PRO A 370 -15.27 14.84 -5.70
N ASP A 371 -15.38 14.70 -4.39
CA ASP A 371 -14.57 13.72 -3.65
C ASP A 371 -14.76 12.32 -4.22
N PHE A 372 -13.71 11.50 -4.19
CA PHE A 372 -13.68 10.14 -4.73
C PHE A 372 -14.60 9.14 -4.00
N ASP A 373 -15.29 9.57 -2.95
CA ASP A 373 -16.10 8.74 -2.05
C ASP A 373 -17.62 8.87 -2.29
N GLU A 374 -18.07 9.56 -3.38
CA GLU A 374 -19.47 9.58 -3.81
C GLU A 374 -19.79 8.62 -4.96
#